data_f08a9457b19aa0c2645759e1b4648d41
#
_entry.id   f08a9457b19aa0c2645759e1b4648d41
#
_cell.length_a   1.000
_cell.length_b   1.000
_cell.length_c   1.000
_cell.angle_alpha   90.00
_cell.angle_beta   90.00
_cell.angle_gamma   90.00
#
_symmetry.space_group_name_H-M   'P 1'
#
loop_
_entity.id
_entity.type
_entity.pdbx_description
1 polymer ?
#
loop_
_entity_poly.entity_id
_entity_poly.type
_entity_poly.pdbx_seq_one_letter_code
_entity_poly.pdbx_strand_id
1 'polypeptide(L)'
;MYGSYSTNYHVPPADQRARRVPADYRRAAVKCDSVWNGTPAGVTGAFEGYLASLPPVLGLGFGAFGEWSSEVDTLIGQMAEIASEVPERLGCCHGPTEARGRYAHWARKNLHRASLRELSRCRHAALDRILLIPTETYVGDPEQCSRMDDSP
;
A
#
# COMPACT_ATOMS: atom_id res chain seq x y z
N MET A 1 -18.40 -10.80 32.60
CA MET A 1 -16.97 -10.58 32.30
C MET A 1 -16.82 -10.55 30.80
N TYR A 2 -16.63 -9.36 30.20
CA TYR A 2 -16.38 -9.25 28.76
C TYR A 2 -14.90 -9.42 28.54
N GLY A 3 -14.52 -10.52 27.88
CA GLY A 3 -13.14 -10.78 27.48
C GLY A 3 -12.67 -9.72 26.48
N SER A 4 -11.68 -8.96 26.87
CA SER A 4 -11.00 -7.98 26.01
C SER A 4 -10.21 -8.75 24.95
N TYR A 5 -10.76 -8.85 23.74
CA TYR A 5 -10.01 -9.31 22.57
C TYR A 5 -9.08 -8.20 22.11
N SER A 6 -7.94 -8.09 22.75
CA SER A 6 -6.83 -7.28 22.26
C SER A 6 -6.14 -8.05 21.14
N THR A 7 -6.73 -8.05 19.95
CA THR A 7 -5.99 -8.41 18.75
C THR A 7 -5.10 -7.22 18.40
N ASN A 8 -3.88 -7.22 18.89
CA ASN A 8 -2.83 -6.31 18.45
C ASN A 8 -2.48 -6.62 16.98
N TYR A 9 -3.33 -6.22 16.06
CA TYR A 9 -2.97 -6.14 14.65
C TYR A 9 -1.95 -5.01 14.50
N HIS A 10 -0.69 -5.36 14.68
CA HIS A 10 0.41 -4.44 14.43
C HIS A 10 0.54 -4.29 12.90
N VAL A 11 -0.25 -3.37 12.33
CA VAL A 11 -0.06 -2.97 10.93
C VAL A 11 1.29 -2.26 10.86
N PRO A 12 2.24 -2.75 10.06
CA PRO A 12 3.53 -2.09 9.94
C PRO A 12 3.35 -0.63 9.51
N PRO A 13 4.10 0.31 10.08
CA PRO A 13 4.09 1.72 9.66
C PRO A 13 4.29 1.87 8.16
N ALA A 14 3.77 2.96 7.56
CA ALA A 14 3.88 3.22 6.12
C ALA A 14 5.32 3.11 5.62
N ASP A 15 6.31 3.65 6.35
CA ASP A 15 7.74 3.53 6.04
C ASP A 15 8.23 2.08 5.99
N GLN A 16 7.80 1.24 6.93
CA GLN A 16 8.22 -0.15 6.96
C GLN A 16 7.67 -0.93 5.76
N ARG A 17 6.45 -0.62 5.32
CA ARG A 17 5.86 -1.20 4.10
C ARG A 17 6.60 -0.70 2.86
N ALA A 18 6.86 0.59 2.77
CA ALA A 18 7.58 1.21 1.67
C ALA A 18 8.96 0.59 1.45
N ARG A 19 9.73 0.36 2.52
CA ARG A 19 11.06 -0.25 2.46
C ARG A 19 11.07 -1.69 1.94
N ARG A 20 9.94 -2.40 2.01
CA ARG A 20 9.84 -3.77 1.46
C ARG A 20 9.71 -3.79 -0.06
N VAL A 21 9.13 -2.76 -0.65
CA VAL A 21 8.83 -2.71 -2.09
C VAL A 21 10.07 -2.95 -2.97
N PRO A 22 11.22 -2.27 -2.77
CA PRO A 22 12.42 -2.53 -3.58
C PRO A 22 12.92 -3.98 -3.47
N ALA A 23 12.86 -4.57 -2.27
CA ALA A 23 13.25 -5.95 -2.04
C ALA A 23 12.30 -6.95 -2.71
N ASP A 24 11.00 -6.64 -2.75
CA ASP A 24 10.00 -7.46 -3.42
C ASP A 24 10.19 -7.42 -4.95
N TYR A 25 10.48 -6.25 -5.52
CA TYR A 25 10.83 -6.12 -6.94
C TYR A 25 12.08 -6.93 -7.30
N ARG A 26 13.14 -6.85 -6.51
CA ARG A 26 14.35 -7.65 -6.72
C ARG A 26 14.04 -9.15 -6.65
N ARG A 27 13.29 -9.61 -5.65
CA ARG A 27 12.88 -11.02 -5.54
C ARG A 27 12.06 -11.47 -6.74
N ALA A 28 11.16 -10.62 -7.23
CA ALA A 28 10.38 -10.90 -8.43
C ALA A 28 11.28 -11.03 -9.68
N ALA A 29 12.26 -10.13 -9.86
CA ALA A 29 13.20 -10.19 -10.97
C ALA A 29 14.04 -11.48 -10.94
N VAL A 30 14.61 -11.84 -9.78
CA VAL A 30 15.35 -13.10 -9.61
C VAL A 30 14.47 -14.31 -9.92
N LYS A 31 13.21 -14.30 -9.48
CA LYS A 31 12.26 -15.38 -9.81
C LYS A 31 11.97 -15.45 -11.32
N CYS A 32 11.78 -14.32 -11.98
CA CYS A 32 11.59 -14.27 -13.43
C CYS A 32 12.81 -14.81 -14.17
N ASP A 33 14.02 -14.42 -13.79
CA ASP A 33 15.26 -14.92 -14.38
C ASP A 33 15.41 -16.44 -14.21
N SER A 34 15.10 -16.97 -13.04
CA SER A 34 15.13 -18.41 -12.78
C SER A 34 14.11 -19.17 -13.62
N VAL A 35 12.85 -18.67 -13.70
CA VAL A 35 11.74 -19.39 -14.36
C VAL A 35 11.81 -19.26 -15.87
N TRP A 36 12.13 -18.08 -16.41
CA TRP A 36 12.03 -17.79 -17.84
C TRP A 36 13.37 -17.94 -18.58
N ASN A 37 14.48 -17.60 -17.92
CA ASN A 37 15.81 -17.63 -18.52
C ASN A 37 16.66 -18.82 -18.04
N GLY A 38 16.15 -19.63 -17.08
CA GLY A 38 16.90 -20.74 -16.50
C GLY A 38 18.16 -20.30 -15.74
N THR A 39 18.21 -19.05 -15.25
CA THR A 39 19.37 -18.49 -14.55
C THR A 39 19.62 -19.24 -13.25
N PRO A 40 20.84 -19.79 -13.02
CA PRO A 40 21.17 -20.48 -11.77
C PRO A 40 21.09 -19.57 -10.54
N ALA A 41 20.80 -20.14 -9.39
CA ALA A 41 20.79 -19.41 -8.14
C ALA A 41 22.15 -18.72 -7.86
N GLY A 42 22.12 -17.45 -7.46
CA GLY A 42 23.31 -16.66 -7.19
C GLY A 42 23.98 -16.02 -8.40
N VAL A 43 23.46 -16.22 -9.60
CA VAL A 43 23.91 -15.54 -10.82
C VAL A 43 22.90 -14.43 -11.15
N THR A 44 23.41 -13.22 -11.41
CA THR A 44 22.58 -12.08 -11.84
C THR A 44 22.03 -12.34 -13.23
N GLY A 45 20.70 -12.41 -13.37
CA GLY A 45 20.04 -12.62 -14.65
C GLY A 45 19.74 -11.31 -15.39
N ALA A 46 19.10 -11.44 -16.56
CA ALA A 46 18.81 -10.32 -17.44
C ALA A 46 17.80 -9.34 -16.79
N PHE A 47 16.76 -9.83 -16.14
CA PHE A 47 15.77 -8.99 -15.46
C PHE A 47 16.37 -8.27 -14.23
N GLU A 48 17.15 -8.98 -13.42
CA GLU A 48 17.84 -8.39 -12.28
C GLU A 48 18.85 -7.31 -12.73
N GLY A 49 19.63 -7.61 -13.79
CA GLY A 49 20.57 -6.65 -14.39
C GLY A 49 19.87 -5.42 -14.96
N TYR A 50 18.74 -5.61 -15.64
CA TYR A 50 17.93 -4.51 -16.14
C TYR A 50 17.36 -3.67 -14.99
N LEU A 51 16.79 -4.30 -13.97
CA LEU A 51 16.27 -3.59 -12.79
C LEU A 51 17.36 -2.76 -12.09
N ALA A 52 18.59 -3.28 -12.02
CA ALA A 52 19.73 -2.57 -11.43
C ALA A 52 20.19 -1.36 -12.28
N SER A 53 19.90 -1.35 -13.58
CA SER A 53 20.22 -0.22 -14.47
C SER A 53 19.20 0.92 -14.40
N LEU A 54 18.02 0.68 -13.83
CA LEU A 54 16.99 1.70 -13.66
C LEU A 54 17.26 2.57 -12.41
N PRO A 55 16.67 3.77 -12.34
CA PRO A 55 16.65 4.55 -11.11
C PRO A 55 16.09 3.71 -9.93
N PRO A 56 16.51 4.00 -8.69
CA PRO A 56 16.06 3.28 -7.52
C PRO A 56 14.53 3.23 -7.43
N VAL A 57 13.98 2.04 -7.21
CA VAL A 57 12.53 1.85 -6.99
C VAL A 57 12.17 2.49 -5.66
N LEU A 58 11.27 3.47 -5.69
CA LEU A 58 10.71 4.09 -4.49
C LEU A 58 9.45 3.33 -4.07
N GLY A 59 9.44 2.86 -2.83
CA GLY A 59 8.24 2.27 -2.24
C GLY A 59 7.36 3.36 -1.66
N LEU A 60 6.17 3.55 -2.21
CA LEU A 60 5.21 4.51 -1.69
C LEU A 60 4.24 3.79 -0.75
N GLY A 61 4.37 4.04 0.55
CA GLY A 61 3.50 3.48 1.57
C GLY A 61 2.43 4.47 2.01
N PHE A 62 1.17 4.02 2.03
CA PHE A 62 0.05 4.78 2.58
C PHE A 62 -0.63 3.96 3.67
N GLY A 63 -1.00 4.61 4.76
CA GLY A 63 -1.65 3.98 5.89
C GLY A 63 -3.16 4.22 5.94
N ALA A 64 -3.80 3.46 6.82
CA ALA A 64 -5.27 3.46 6.95
C ALA A 64 -5.84 4.78 7.50
N PHE A 65 -5.00 5.59 8.11
CA PHE A 65 -5.39 6.89 8.69
C PHE A 65 -4.89 8.08 7.87
N GLY A 66 -4.40 7.81 6.63
CA GLY A 66 -3.90 8.84 5.73
C GLY A 66 -2.43 9.20 5.96
N GLU A 67 -1.73 8.47 6.84
CA GLU A 67 -0.28 8.56 6.95
C GLU A 67 0.38 8.01 5.70
N TRP A 68 1.55 8.54 5.34
CA TRP A 68 2.36 8.06 4.24
C TRP A 68 3.83 7.92 4.64
N SER A 69 4.59 7.21 3.81
CA SER A 69 6.02 7.02 4.04
C SER A 69 6.82 8.26 3.65
N SER A 70 8.02 8.38 4.23
CA SER A 70 8.96 9.47 3.94
C SER A 70 9.36 9.55 2.45
N GLU A 71 9.31 8.42 1.74
CA GLU A 71 9.57 8.36 0.30
C GLU A 71 8.52 9.14 -0.51
N VAL A 72 7.28 9.23 -0.02
CA VAL A 72 6.24 10.08 -0.65
C VAL A 72 6.62 11.54 -0.57
N ASP A 73 7.10 12.02 0.58
CA ASP A 73 7.56 13.41 0.73
C ASP A 73 8.81 13.69 -0.13
N THR A 74 9.71 12.73 -0.22
CA THR A 74 10.89 12.80 -1.11
C THR A 74 10.47 12.95 -2.56
N LEU A 75 9.52 12.12 -3.02
CA LEU A 75 8.99 12.20 -4.39
C LEU A 75 8.31 13.54 -4.65
N ILE A 76 7.46 14.02 -3.71
CA ILE A 76 6.83 15.34 -3.83
C ILE A 76 7.88 16.44 -3.93
N GLY A 77 8.96 16.36 -3.16
CA GLY A 77 10.06 17.31 -3.20
C GLY A 77 10.75 17.34 -4.57
N GLN A 78 11.08 16.20 -5.13
CA GLN A 78 11.67 16.07 -6.46
C GLN A 78 10.74 16.61 -7.56
N MET A 79 9.47 16.27 -7.52
CA MET A 79 8.47 16.77 -8.47
C MET A 79 8.29 18.28 -8.35
N ALA A 80 8.32 18.82 -7.12
CA ALA A 80 8.21 20.25 -6.89
C ALA A 80 9.44 21.02 -7.38
N GLU A 81 10.64 20.40 -7.32
CA GLU A 81 11.86 20.95 -7.91
C GLU A 81 11.71 21.11 -9.42
N ILE A 82 11.36 20.02 -10.10
CA ILE A 82 11.13 20.02 -11.55
C ILE A 82 10.05 21.04 -11.95
N ALA A 83 8.94 21.07 -11.19
CA ALA A 83 7.85 22.01 -11.46
C ALA A 83 8.25 23.48 -11.26
N SER A 84 9.26 23.76 -10.41
CA SER A 84 9.74 25.12 -10.16
C SER A 84 10.60 25.68 -11.31
N GLU A 85 11.06 24.82 -12.23
CA GLU A 85 11.80 25.25 -13.44
C GLU A 85 10.89 26.00 -14.43
N VAL A 86 9.58 25.78 -14.38
CA VAL A 86 8.61 26.44 -15.26
C VAL A 86 7.48 27.06 -14.43
N PRO A 87 7.76 28.13 -13.65
CA PRO A 87 6.82 28.72 -12.70
C PRO A 87 5.55 29.26 -13.36
N GLU A 88 5.61 29.68 -14.62
CA GLU A 88 4.46 30.21 -15.36
C GLU A 88 3.32 29.17 -15.50
N ARG A 89 3.67 27.88 -15.55
CA ARG A 89 2.66 26.79 -15.63
C ARG A 89 1.85 26.62 -14.36
N LEU A 90 2.35 27.12 -13.24
CA LEU A 90 1.68 27.03 -11.95
C LEU A 90 0.81 28.27 -11.65
N GLY A 91 0.72 29.21 -12.60
CA GLY A 91 -0.07 30.44 -12.50
C GLY A 91 0.31 31.33 -11.33
N CYS A 92 0.38 32.61 -11.52
CA CYS A 92 0.59 33.65 -10.49
C CYS A 92 1.75 33.43 -9.51
N CYS A 93 2.76 32.61 -9.84
CA CYS A 93 3.94 32.44 -9.00
C CYS A 93 4.96 33.53 -9.34
N HIS A 94 5.45 34.24 -8.30
CA HIS A 94 6.44 35.30 -8.46
C HIS A 94 7.89 34.80 -8.48
N GLY A 95 8.10 33.47 -8.42
CA GLY A 95 9.43 32.89 -8.53
C GLY A 95 9.46 31.37 -8.20
N PRO A 96 10.65 30.75 -8.42
CA PRO A 96 10.82 29.31 -8.25
C PRO A 96 10.47 28.78 -6.85
N THR A 97 10.81 29.52 -5.79
CA THR A 97 10.55 29.14 -4.40
C THR A 97 9.07 29.06 -4.12
N GLU A 98 8.29 30.04 -4.58
CA GLU A 98 6.85 30.03 -4.43
C GLU A 98 6.20 28.93 -5.25
N ALA A 99 6.65 28.72 -6.48
CA ALA A 99 6.20 27.64 -7.36
C ALA A 99 6.41 26.28 -6.71
N ARG A 100 7.59 26.02 -6.13
CA ARG A 100 7.92 24.79 -5.39
C ARG A 100 6.94 24.58 -4.21
N GLY A 101 6.74 25.60 -3.38
CA GLY A 101 5.84 25.53 -2.23
C GLY A 101 4.39 25.25 -2.64
N ARG A 102 3.89 25.93 -3.65
CA ARG A 102 2.53 25.73 -4.18
C ARG A 102 2.35 24.32 -4.75
N TYR A 103 3.30 23.84 -5.53
CA TYR A 103 3.24 22.50 -6.10
C TYR A 103 3.25 21.43 -5.00
N ALA A 104 4.16 21.54 -4.03
CA ALA A 104 4.25 20.60 -2.93
C ALA A 104 2.95 20.55 -2.11
N HIS A 105 2.36 21.72 -1.82
CA HIS A 105 1.06 21.79 -1.14
C HIS A 105 -0.06 21.15 -1.95
N TRP A 106 -0.15 21.47 -3.25
CA TRP A 106 -1.13 20.89 -4.15
C TRP A 106 -0.98 19.37 -4.26
N ALA A 107 0.24 18.86 -4.43
CA ALA A 107 0.54 17.44 -4.53
C ALA A 107 0.14 16.69 -3.26
N ARG A 108 0.52 17.19 -2.08
CA ARG A 108 0.12 16.60 -0.79
C ARG A 108 -1.39 16.51 -0.64
N LYS A 109 -2.10 17.60 -0.93
CA LYS A 109 -3.56 17.65 -0.84
C LYS A 109 -4.24 16.65 -1.78
N ASN A 110 -3.75 16.51 -3.01
CA ASN A 110 -4.36 15.60 -3.99
C ASN A 110 -4.02 14.14 -3.70
N LEU A 111 -2.79 13.82 -3.30
CA LEU A 111 -2.40 12.48 -2.88
C LEU A 111 -3.18 12.03 -1.65
N HIS A 112 -3.35 12.91 -0.67
CA HIS A 112 -4.16 12.60 0.51
C HIS A 112 -5.61 12.29 0.15
N ARG A 113 -6.22 13.09 -0.71
CA ARG A 113 -7.58 12.84 -1.21
C ARG A 113 -7.69 11.54 -1.98
N ALA A 114 -6.71 11.24 -2.84
CA ALA A 114 -6.68 10.01 -3.61
C ALA A 114 -6.53 8.78 -2.70
N SER A 115 -5.64 8.81 -1.72
CA SER A 115 -5.46 7.73 -0.76
C SER A 115 -6.73 7.46 0.06
N LEU A 116 -7.41 8.50 0.53
CA LEU A 116 -8.68 8.34 1.27
C LEU A 116 -9.79 7.75 0.40
N ARG A 117 -9.89 8.15 -0.86
CA ARG A 117 -10.87 7.57 -1.81
C ARG A 117 -10.62 6.09 -2.04
N GLU A 118 -9.35 5.70 -2.22
CA GLU A 118 -9.00 4.31 -2.45
C GLU A 118 -9.23 3.44 -1.20
N LEU A 119 -8.90 3.94 -0.03
CA LEU A 119 -9.23 3.29 1.25
C LEU A 119 -10.73 3.08 1.40
N SER A 120 -11.55 4.07 1.04
CA SER A 120 -13.00 3.94 1.05
C SER A 120 -13.47 2.83 0.11
N ARG A 121 -12.94 2.79 -1.13
CA ARG A 121 -13.26 1.73 -2.10
C ARG A 121 -12.89 0.35 -1.59
N CYS A 122 -11.68 0.19 -1.03
CA CYS A 122 -11.22 -1.08 -0.46
C CYS A 122 -12.12 -1.54 0.69
N ARG A 123 -12.56 -0.62 1.55
CA ARG A 123 -13.49 -0.93 2.65
C ARG A 123 -14.86 -1.37 2.14
N HIS A 124 -15.43 -0.68 1.16
CA HIS A 124 -16.70 -1.09 0.55
C HIS A 124 -16.59 -2.47 -0.11
N ALA A 125 -15.55 -2.71 -0.90
CA ALA A 125 -15.32 -4.01 -1.53
C ALA A 125 -15.13 -5.14 -0.49
N ALA A 126 -14.52 -4.85 0.66
CA ALA A 126 -14.40 -5.83 1.74
C ALA A 126 -15.75 -6.12 2.41
N LEU A 127 -16.56 -5.08 2.65
CA LEU A 127 -17.92 -5.23 3.21
C LEU A 127 -18.82 -6.01 2.26
N ASP A 128 -18.78 -5.70 0.96
CA ASP A 128 -19.54 -6.44 -0.05
C ASP A 128 -19.21 -7.93 -0.05
N ARG A 129 -17.92 -8.28 0.10
CA ARG A 129 -17.48 -9.68 0.20
C ARG A 129 -18.01 -10.36 1.46
N ILE A 130 -18.05 -9.65 2.58
CA ILE A 130 -18.57 -10.19 3.86
C ILE A 130 -20.10 -10.38 3.77
N LEU A 131 -20.81 -9.43 3.16
CA LEU A 131 -22.26 -9.48 3.00
C LEU A 131 -22.72 -10.52 1.97
N LEU A 132 -21.85 -10.87 1.00
CA LEU A 132 -22.10 -11.91 0.00
C LEU A 132 -21.74 -13.33 0.48
N ILE A 133 -21.22 -13.50 1.70
CA ILE A 133 -21.08 -14.85 2.29
C ILE A 133 -22.50 -15.36 2.55
N PRO A 134 -22.96 -16.41 1.85
CA PRO A 134 -24.29 -16.96 2.09
C PRO A 134 -24.38 -17.39 3.55
N THR A 135 -25.40 -16.92 4.24
CA THR A 135 -25.73 -17.33 5.61
C THR A 135 -26.21 -18.78 5.69
N GLU A 136 -26.14 -19.53 4.58
CA GLU A 136 -26.65 -20.90 4.47
C GLU A 136 -25.79 -21.97 5.18
N THR A 137 -24.65 -21.62 5.78
CA THR A 137 -23.79 -22.61 6.44
C THR A 137 -23.97 -22.71 7.95
N TYR A 138 -24.98 -22.04 8.53
CA TYR A 138 -25.31 -22.23 9.93
C TYR A 138 -26.72 -22.75 10.10
N VAL A 139 -27.02 -23.85 9.44
CA VAL A 139 -28.05 -24.75 9.91
C VAL A 139 -27.39 -25.65 10.96
N GLY A 140 -27.20 -25.10 12.15
CA GLY A 140 -26.92 -25.90 13.32
C GLY A 140 -28.11 -26.84 13.49
N ASP A 141 -27.85 -28.14 13.41
CA ASP A 141 -28.83 -29.19 13.61
C ASP A 141 -29.54 -28.95 14.97
N PRO A 142 -30.83 -28.58 14.99
CA PRO A 142 -31.52 -28.26 16.23
C PRO A 142 -31.63 -29.48 17.20
N GLU A 143 -31.28 -30.67 16.73
CA GLU A 143 -31.28 -31.87 17.56
C GLU A 143 -30.05 -31.99 18.47
N GLN A 144 -29.00 -31.20 18.29
CA GLN A 144 -27.84 -31.25 19.19
C GLN A 144 -27.98 -30.41 20.46
N CYS A 145 -28.93 -29.50 20.54
CA CYS A 145 -29.21 -28.74 21.78
C CYS A 145 -30.04 -29.49 22.84
N SER A 146 -30.76 -30.57 22.47
CA SER A 146 -31.65 -31.28 23.41
C SER A 146 -30.99 -32.42 24.17
N ARG A 147 -29.68 -32.70 23.94
CA ARG A 147 -28.97 -33.81 24.60
C ARG A 147 -28.11 -33.42 25.81
N MET A 148 -28.15 -32.18 26.28
CA MET A 148 -27.33 -31.75 27.42
C MET A 148 -28.09 -31.65 28.76
N ASP A 149 -29.39 -31.94 28.80
CA ASP A 149 -30.18 -31.80 30.05
C ASP A 149 -30.51 -33.09 30.77
N ASP A 150 -30.01 -34.24 30.30
CA ASP A 150 -30.23 -35.54 31.01
C ASP A 150 -28.89 -36.17 31.41
N SER A 151 -28.30 -35.66 32.50
CA SER A 151 -27.33 -36.44 33.29
C SER A 151 -27.61 -36.29 34.77
N PRO A 152 -27.77 -37.43 35.48
CA PRO A 152 -28.17 -37.51 36.89
C PRO A 152 -27.09 -37.01 37.85
#